data_48029dcd63de6c458288d5605b0b0063
#
_entry.id   48029dcd63de6c458288d5605b0b0063
#
_cell.length_a   1.000
_cell.length_b   1.000
_cell.length_c   1.000
_cell.angle_alpha   90.00
_cell.angle_beta   90.00
_cell.angle_gamma   90.00
#
_symmetry.space_group_name_H-M   'P 1'
#
loop_
_entity.id
_entity.type
_entity.pdbx_description
1 polymer ?
#
loop_
_entity_poly.entity_id
_entity_poly.type
_entity_poly.pdbx_seq_one_letter_code
_entity_poly.pdbx_strand_id
1 'polypeptide(L)'
;EMLRSLVGSEMCIRDRVLVIAGSAGMTGAAYLSSQTAVTTGSGLVTLAVPSSLNSAMEAKTTEVMTVPLSDRNGRISANAIDEILKCVDKADTVLIGPGLGRCDDVSEVVESVLEYSKVPVIIDADGINAVAENMKALSSCTCPVIFTPHTVEMSRLTGLEREYIEDNRLVTAKEFAEENGVTLILKGHHTIVTGLSLIHI
;
A
#
# COMPACT_ATOMS: atom_id res chain seq x y z
N GLU A 1 16.33 38.51 -4.01
CA GLU A 1 15.27 37.80 -4.76
C GLU A 1 15.46 36.27 -4.77
N MET A 2 16.71 35.79 -4.83
CA MET A 2 17.02 34.34 -4.85
C MET A 2 16.69 33.60 -3.54
N LEU A 3 16.75 34.26 -2.39
CA LEU A 3 16.43 33.65 -1.07
C LEU A 3 14.92 33.49 -0.81
N ARG A 4 14.05 34.25 -1.46
CA ARG A 4 12.60 34.12 -1.32
C ARG A 4 12.01 32.95 -2.11
N SER A 5 12.66 32.49 -3.17
CA SER A 5 12.19 31.35 -3.96
C SER A 5 12.52 30.01 -3.30
N LEU A 6 13.57 29.95 -2.46
CA LEU A 6 13.95 28.74 -1.72
C LEU A 6 13.01 28.45 -0.54
N VAL A 7 12.54 29.46 0.16
CA VAL A 7 11.63 29.31 1.31
C VAL A 7 10.23 28.83 0.87
N GLY A 8 9.78 29.17 -0.33
CA GLY A 8 8.51 28.68 -0.86
C GLY A 8 8.55 27.25 -1.41
N SER A 9 9.73 26.77 -1.81
CA SER A 9 9.92 25.42 -2.34
C SER A 9 10.14 24.37 -1.22
N GLU A 10 10.71 24.75 -0.08
CA GLU A 10 10.94 23.81 1.03
C GLU A 10 9.66 23.31 1.71
N MET A 11 8.58 24.09 1.71
CA MET A 11 7.29 23.63 2.24
C MET A 11 6.55 22.67 1.32
N CYS A 12 6.90 22.61 0.03
CA CYS A 12 6.30 21.70 -0.97
C CYS A 12 7.08 20.40 -1.16
N ILE A 13 8.26 20.23 -0.56
CA ILE A 13 9.18 19.11 -0.83
C ILE A 13 9.06 17.97 0.23
N ARG A 14 8.17 18.07 1.19
CA ARG A 14 8.00 17.00 2.18
C ARG A 14 6.81 16.13 1.78
N ASP A 15 7.07 15.23 0.84
CA ASP A 15 6.11 14.18 0.50
C ASP A 15 5.73 13.39 1.75
N ARG A 16 4.44 13.20 1.95
CA ARG A 16 3.85 12.52 3.09
C ARG A 16 3.39 11.14 2.68
N VAL A 17 4.05 10.12 3.18
CA VAL A 17 3.66 8.72 2.95
C VAL A 17 2.92 8.20 4.17
N LEU A 18 1.71 7.69 3.95
CA LEU A 18 0.97 6.92 4.93
C LEU A 18 1.20 5.44 4.68
N VAL A 19 1.68 4.72 5.68
CA VAL A 19 1.86 3.26 5.65
C VAL A 19 0.84 2.63 6.59
N ILE A 20 -0.08 1.83 6.06
CA ILE A 20 -1.07 1.07 6.83
C ILE A 20 -0.62 -0.39 6.81
N ALA A 21 -0.03 -0.85 7.89
CA ALA A 21 0.69 -2.12 7.88
C ALA A 21 0.80 -2.75 9.28
N GLY A 22 1.06 -4.05 9.31
CA GLY A 22 1.36 -4.79 10.52
C GLY A 22 0.14 -5.33 11.26
N SER A 23 0.40 -6.45 11.92
CA SER A 23 -0.50 -7.09 12.86
C SER A 23 0.31 -7.89 13.88
N ALA A 24 -0.34 -8.50 14.86
CA ALA A 24 0.31 -9.37 15.82
C ALA A 24 1.09 -10.48 15.12
N GLY A 25 2.38 -10.58 15.39
CA GLY A 25 3.33 -11.48 14.74
C GLY A 25 3.94 -10.95 13.43
N MET A 26 3.42 -9.85 12.85
CA MET A 26 3.89 -9.27 11.58
C MET A 26 4.34 -7.79 11.69
N THR A 27 4.75 -7.35 12.87
CA THR A 27 5.29 -6.00 13.11
C THR A 27 6.54 -5.70 12.28
N GLY A 28 7.27 -6.73 11.87
CA GLY A 28 8.43 -6.60 10.98
C GLY A 28 8.08 -6.01 9.63
N ALA A 29 6.93 -6.38 9.05
CA ALA A 29 6.46 -5.83 7.78
C ALA A 29 6.17 -4.33 7.89
N ALA A 30 5.48 -3.90 8.96
CA ALA A 30 5.22 -2.50 9.24
C ALA A 30 6.50 -1.68 9.39
N TYR A 31 7.47 -2.20 10.15
CA TYR A 31 8.77 -1.57 10.32
C TYR A 31 9.52 -1.41 9.01
N LEU A 32 9.69 -2.50 8.26
CA LEU A 32 10.46 -2.49 7.01
C LEU A 32 9.84 -1.56 5.97
N SER A 33 8.52 -1.59 5.81
CA SER A 33 7.82 -0.74 4.85
C SER A 33 8.00 0.74 5.19
N SER A 34 7.77 1.13 6.45
CA SER A 34 7.87 2.52 6.87
C SER A 34 9.32 3.03 6.90
N GLN A 35 10.25 2.21 7.38
CA GLN A 35 11.67 2.58 7.40
C GLN A 35 12.26 2.70 6.00
N THR A 36 11.85 1.83 5.07
CA THR A 36 12.29 1.92 3.67
C THR A 36 11.77 3.19 3.02
N ALA A 37 10.53 3.61 3.28
CA ALA A 37 10.00 4.87 2.78
C ALA A 37 10.85 6.08 3.22
N VAL A 38 11.27 6.14 4.49
CA VAL A 38 12.21 7.17 4.97
C VAL A 38 13.56 7.07 4.27
N THR A 39 14.13 5.86 4.19
CA THR A 39 15.47 5.64 3.62
C THR A 39 15.54 5.97 2.13
N THR A 40 14.43 5.80 1.40
CA THR A 40 14.33 6.15 -0.03
C THR A 40 14.07 7.64 -0.29
N GLY A 41 13.91 8.45 0.76
CA GLY A 41 13.88 9.91 0.66
C GLY A 41 12.52 10.55 0.86
N SER A 42 11.50 9.80 1.33
CA SER A 42 10.22 10.41 1.69
C SER A 42 10.39 11.42 2.82
N GLY A 43 9.79 12.60 2.67
CA GLY A 43 9.97 13.71 3.62
C GLY A 43 9.35 13.46 4.98
N LEU A 44 8.16 12.88 5.03
CA LEU A 44 7.46 12.48 6.25
C LEU A 44 6.79 11.12 6.04
N VAL A 45 7.00 10.20 6.97
CA VAL A 45 6.37 8.88 6.95
C VAL A 45 5.54 8.70 8.22
N THR A 46 4.27 8.36 8.03
CA THR A 46 3.34 8.01 9.11
C THR A 46 2.98 6.54 8.99
N LEU A 47 3.22 5.78 10.04
CA LEU A 47 2.87 4.37 10.16
C LEU A 47 1.60 4.22 11.00
N ALA A 48 0.52 3.80 10.39
CA ALA A 48 -0.73 3.47 11.05
C ALA A 48 -0.76 1.96 11.36
N VAL A 49 -0.84 1.63 12.65
CA VAL A 49 -0.74 0.25 13.17
C VAL A 49 -1.83 -0.03 14.21
N PRO A 50 -2.16 -1.31 14.45
CA PRO A 50 -3.02 -1.67 15.58
C PRO A 50 -2.57 -1.02 16.88
N SER A 51 -3.50 -0.44 17.64
CA SER A 51 -3.20 0.29 18.88
C SER A 51 -2.44 -0.54 19.90
N SER A 52 -2.73 -1.84 19.97
CA SER A 52 -2.03 -2.80 20.84
C SER A 52 -0.53 -2.99 20.47
N LEU A 53 -0.12 -2.61 19.26
CA LEU A 53 1.26 -2.74 18.77
C LEU A 53 2.00 -1.40 18.71
N ASN A 54 1.31 -0.27 18.95
CA ASN A 54 1.87 1.06 18.77
C ASN A 54 3.13 1.29 19.62
N SER A 55 3.09 0.97 20.89
CA SER A 55 4.25 1.16 21.80
C SER A 55 5.49 0.38 21.34
N ALA A 56 5.29 -0.82 20.79
CA ALA A 56 6.38 -1.63 20.26
C ALA A 56 6.97 -0.99 19.00
N MET A 57 6.13 -0.37 18.17
CA MET A 57 6.58 0.32 16.97
C MET A 57 7.27 1.64 17.30
N GLU A 58 6.76 2.43 18.25
CA GLU A 58 7.43 3.65 18.74
C GLU A 58 8.84 3.36 19.30
N ALA A 59 9.00 2.26 20.01
CA ALA A 59 10.31 1.84 20.51
C ALA A 59 11.27 1.39 19.39
N LYS A 60 10.74 0.96 18.25
CA LYS A 60 11.52 0.40 17.14
C LYS A 60 11.85 1.43 16.05
N THR A 61 11.04 2.46 15.89
CA THR A 61 11.20 3.49 14.87
C THR A 61 11.76 4.76 15.50
N THR A 62 12.58 5.50 14.75
CA THR A 62 13.15 6.78 15.22
C THR A 62 12.59 7.96 14.42
N GLU A 63 12.49 7.82 13.11
CA GLU A 63 12.11 8.91 12.20
C GLU A 63 10.67 8.76 11.67
N VAL A 64 10.08 7.59 11.85
CA VAL A 64 8.71 7.29 11.44
C VAL A 64 7.75 7.69 12.56
N MET A 65 6.78 8.52 12.24
CA MET A 65 5.67 8.84 13.14
C MET A 65 4.70 7.66 13.19
N THR A 66 4.09 7.41 14.34
CA THR A 66 3.09 6.33 14.48
C THR A 66 1.69 6.88 14.77
N VAL A 67 0.67 6.17 14.29
CA VAL A 67 -0.74 6.43 14.59
C VAL A 67 -1.37 5.13 15.05
N PRO A 68 -1.82 5.06 16.31
CA PRO A 68 -2.56 3.91 16.80
C PRO A 68 -3.96 3.87 16.20
N LEU A 69 -4.34 2.73 15.65
CA LEU A 69 -5.65 2.46 15.06
C LEU A 69 -6.46 1.51 15.95
N SER A 70 -7.77 1.69 15.98
CA SER A 70 -8.68 0.76 16.63
C SER A 70 -8.44 -0.67 16.14
N ASP A 71 -8.21 -1.61 17.08
CA ASP A 71 -7.82 -2.98 16.75
C ASP A 71 -8.63 -4.03 17.49
N ARG A 72 -8.62 -5.24 16.94
CA ARG A 72 -9.15 -6.45 17.55
C ARG A 72 -8.11 -7.58 17.45
N ASN A 73 -7.68 -8.12 18.59
CA ASN A 73 -6.68 -9.20 18.63
C ASN A 73 -5.37 -8.88 17.87
N GLY A 74 -4.90 -7.64 17.95
CA GLY A 74 -3.68 -7.19 17.28
C GLY A 74 -3.78 -7.08 15.76
N ARG A 75 -4.99 -6.92 15.22
CA ARG A 75 -5.26 -6.60 13.80
C ARG A 75 -6.12 -5.37 13.72
N ILE A 76 -5.95 -4.58 12.67
CA ILE A 76 -6.79 -3.42 12.41
C ILE A 76 -8.25 -3.87 12.30
N SER A 77 -9.12 -3.16 12.97
CA SER A 77 -10.57 -3.38 12.95
C SER A 77 -11.25 -2.42 11.97
N ALA A 78 -12.40 -2.79 11.42
CA ALA A 78 -13.24 -1.91 10.61
C ALA A 78 -13.64 -0.60 11.35
N ASN A 79 -13.67 -0.61 12.68
CA ASN A 79 -13.90 0.61 13.47
C ASN A 79 -12.79 1.68 13.31
N ALA A 80 -11.64 1.31 12.75
CA ALA A 80 -10.55 2.24 12.47
C ALA A 80 -10.72 3.02 11.15
N ILE A 81 -11.73 2.73 10.35
CA ILE A 81 -11.91 3.32 9.01
C ILE A 81 -11.89 4.86 9.10
N ASP A 82 -12.68 5.47 9.95
CA ASP A 82 -12.73 6.94 10.10
C ASP A 82 -11.36 7.53 10.53
N GLU A 83 -10.59 6.81 11.35
CA GLU A 83 -9.25 7.21 11.78
C GLU A 83 -8.27 7.14 10.60
N ILE A 84 -8.36 6.07 9.81
CA ILE A 84 -7.55 5.84 8.61
C ILE A 84 -7.82 6.92 7.56
N LEU A 85 -9.08 7.20 7.25
CA LEU A 85 -9.44 8.17 6.21
C LEU A 85 -8.97 9.59 6.56
N LYS A 86 -8.99 9.96 7.84
CA LYS A 86 -8.37 11.22 8.31
C LYS A 86 -6.85 11.26 8.13
N CYS A 87 -6.18 10.10 8.12
CA CYS A 87 -4.76 10.01 7.81
C CYS A 87 -4.51 10.09 6.29
N VAL A 88 -5.40 9.47 5.50
CA VAL A 88 -5.36 9.52 4.02
C VAL A 88 -5.47 10.97 3.53
N ASP A 89 -6.35 11.79 4.12
CA ASP A 89 -6.50 13.22 3.78
C ASP A 89 -5.22 14.05 3.93
N LYS A 90 -4.29 13.57 4.75
CA LYS A 90 -3.01 14.27 5.03
C LYS A 90 -1.84 13.71 4.25
N ALA A 91 -2.05 12.61 3.52
CA ALA A 91 -1.02 11.91 2.78
C ALA A 91 -0.97 12.35 1.32
N ASP A 92 0.20 12.25 0.72
CA ASP A 92 0.41 12.41 -0.72
C ASP A 92 0.47 11.04 -1.43
N THR A 93 0.69 9.97 -0.67
CA THR A 93 0.70 8.58 -1.13
C THR A 93 0.35 7.65 0.03
N VAL A 94 -0.37 6.58 -0.26
CA VAL A 94 -0.74 5.54 0.72
C VAL A 94 -0.11 4.21 0.30
N LEU A 95 0.53 3.52 1.24
CA LEU A 95 0.91 2.11 1.13
C LEU A 95 0.04 1.31 2.10
N ILE A 96 -0.67 0.32 1.59
CA ILE A 96 -1.53 -0.54 2.41
C ILE A 96 -1.30 -2.02 2.12
N GLY A 97 -1.28 -2.84 3.17
CA GLY A 97 -1.28 -4.30 3.03
C GLY A 97 -0.18 -5.05 3.75
N PRO A 98 1.08 -4.58 3.81
CA PRO A 98 2.16 -5.38 4.37
C PRO A 98 1.87 -5.86 5.80
N GLY A 99 1.65 -7.17 5.96
CA GLY A 99 1.45 -7.80 7.26
C GLY A 99 0.16 -7.43 7.99
N LEU A 100 -0.90 -7.03 7.30
CA LEU A 100 -2.21 -6.75 7.92
C LEU A 100 -2.91 -8.01 8.44
N GLY A 101 -2.58 -9.17 7.85
CA GLY A 101 -3.32 -10.41 8.03
C GLY A 101 -4.59 -10.44 7.18
N ARG A 102 -5.33 -11.54 7.28
CA ARG A 102 -6.56 -11.75 6.50
C ARG A 102 -7.75 -11.87 7.44
N CYS A 103 -8.74 -11.02 7.27
CA CYS A 103 -10.06 -11.07 7.89
C CYS A 103 -10.97 -10.03 7.23
N ASP A 104 -12.26 -10.15 7.44
CA ASP A 104 -13.27 -9.27 6.86
C ASP A 104 -13.01 -7.79 7.21
N ASP A 105 -12.62 -7.50 8.45
CA ASP A 105 -12.28 -6.13 8.89
C ASP A 105 -11.16 -5.51 8.02
N VAL A 106 -10.13 -6.30 7.65
CA VAL A 106 -9.03 -5.82 6.79
C VAL A 106 -9.50 -5.60 5.36
N SER A 107 -10.36 -6.47 4.83
CA SER A 107 -10.94 -6.31 3.49
C SER A 107 -11.78 -5.04 3.43
N GLU A 108 -12.63 -4.78 4.43
CA GLU A 108 -13.44 -3.56 4.53
C GLU A 108 -12.57 -2.29 4.62
N VAL A 109 -11.47 -2.33 5.37
CA VAL A 109 -10.52 -1.21 5.46
C VAL A 109 -9.85 -0.95 4.10
N VAL A 110 -9.39 -1.98 3.41
CA VAL A 110 -8.74 -1.83 2.09
C VAL A 110 -9.72 -1.26 1.06
N GLU A 111 -10.95 -1.76 1.02
CA GLU A 111 -12.02 -1.26 0.15
C GLU A 111 -12.31 0.22 0.44
N SER A 112 -12.49 0.57 1.72
CA SER A 112 -12.76 1.96 2.13
C SER A 112 -11.64 2.92 1.72
N VAL A 113 -10.38 2.50 1.85
CA VAL A 113 -9.22 3.32 1.42
C VAL A 113 -9.24 3.51 -0.10
N LEU A 114 -9.53 2.47 -0.87
CA LEU A 114 -9.60 2.55 -2.34
C LEU A 114 -10.73 3.45 -2.83
N GLU A 115 -11.90 3.34 -2.23
CA GLU A 115 -13.06 4.17 -2.59
C GLU A 115 -12.87 5.65 -2.24
N TYR A 116 -12.21 5.92 -1.10
CA TYR A 116 -12.07 7.28 -0.59
C TYR A 116 -10.86 8.03 -1.15
N SER A 117 -9.75 7.32 -1.41
CA SER A 117 -8.47 7.96 -1.73
C SER A 117 -8.53 8.74 -3.04
N LYS A 118 -7.89 9.92 -3.03
CA LYS A 118 -7.64 10.74 -4.22
C LYS A 118 -6.15 10.80 -4.56
N VAL A 119 -5.33 10.26 -3.68
CA VAL A 119 -3.87 10.16 -3.85
C VAL A 119 -3.48 8.74 -4.25
N PRO A 120 -2.31 8.53 -4.87
CA PRO A 120 -1.87 7.20 -5.28
C PRO A 120 -1.88 6.21 -4.12
N VAL A 121 -2.39 5.00 -4.38
CA VAL A 121 -2.41 3.88 -3.42
C VAL A 121 -1.56 2.74 -3.92
N ILE A 122 -0.59 2.33 -3.13
CA ILE A 122 0.25 1.15 -3.35
C ILE A 122 -0.33 0.01 -2.52
N ILE A 123 -0.61 -1.12 -3.17
CA ILE A 123 -1.23 -2.29 -2.53
C ILE A 123 -0.24 -3.45 -2.60
N ASP A 124 0.14 -3.99 -1.45
CA ASP A 124 1.06 -5.13 -1.34
C ASP A 124 0.51 -6.20 -0.39
N ALA A 125 0.98 -7.42 -0.55
CA ALA A 125 0.77 -8.54 0.36
C ALA A 125 -0.71 -8.79 0.73
N ASP A 126 -1.10 -8.62 2.01
CA ASP A 126 -2.48 -8.88 2.46
C ASP A 126 -3.49 -7.89 1.89
N GLY A 127 -3.07 -6.68 1.51
CA GLY A 127 -3.88 -5.74 0.75
C GLY A 127 -4.26 -6.30 -0.63
N ILE A 128 -3.32 -6.95 -1.32
CA ILE A 128 -3.58 -7.64 -2.59
C ILE A 128 -4.58 -8.78 -2.38
N ASN A 129 -4.44 -9.54 -1.30
CA ASN A 129 -5.36 -10.63 -0.99
C ASN A 129 -6.79 -10.10 -0.74
N ALA A 130 -6.92 -8.97 -0.02
CA ALA A 130 -8.22 -8.33 0.21
C ALA A 130 -8.89 -7.89 -1.09
N VAL A 131 -8.15 -7.25 -2.00
CA VAL A 131 -8.69 -6.86 -3.31
C VAL A 131 -9.05 -8.08 -4.16
N ALA A 132 -8.27 -9.16 -4.12
CA ALA A 132 -8.57 -10.38 -4.86
C ALA A 132 -9.90 -11.05 -4.43
N GLU A 133 -10.34 -10.84 -3.19
CA GLU A 133 -11.64 -11.29 -2.69
C GLU A 133 -12.80 -10.45 -3.25
N ASN A 134 -12.57 -9.16 -3.53
CA ASN A 134 -13.57 -8.24 -4.10
C ASN A 134 -12.94 -7.26 -5.12
N MET A 135 -12.69 -7.75 -6.33
CA MET A 135 -12.16 -6.93 -7.44
C MET A 135 -13.04 -5.72 -7.81
N LYS A 136 -14.31 -5.72 -7.41
CA LYS A 136 -15.22 -4.59 -7.69
C LYS A 136 -14.80 -3.30 -6.99
N ALA A 137 -14.05 -3.39 -5.89
CA ALA A 137 -13.50 -2.21 -5.19
C ALA A 137 -12.62 -1.35 -6.12
N LEU A 138 -11.94 -1.96 -7.10
CA LEU A 138 -11.17 -1.21 -8.10
C LEU A 138 -12.04 -0.38 -9.05
N SER A 139 -13.26 -0.82 -9.34
CA SER A 139 -14.15 -0.11 -10.27
C SER A 139 -14.66 1.22 -9.71
N SER A 140 -14.70 1.38 -8.39
CA SER A 140 -15.06 2.63 -7.70
C SER A 140 -13.86 3.53 -7.42
N CYS A 141 -12.64 3.01 -7.59
CA CYS A 141 -11.41 3.75 -7.32
C CYS A 141 -11.15 4.82 -8.39
N THR A 142 -10.91 6.06 -7.95
CA THR A 142 -10.60 7.18 -8.85
C THR A 142 -9.13 7.61 -8.79
N CYS A 143 -8.37 7.06 -7.86
CA CYS A 143 -6.94 7.36 -7.70
C CYS A 143 -6.04 6.39 -8.50
N PRO A 144 -4.79 6.77 -8.78
CA PRO A 144 -3.81 5.83 -9.32
C PRO A 144 -3.55 4.68 -8.34
N VAL A 145 -3.62 3.44 -8.82
CA VAL A 145 -3.35 2.25 -8.03
C VAL A 145 -2.12 1.51 -8.56
N ILE A 146 -1.25 1.10 -7.64
CA ILE A 146 -0.06 0.32 -7.94
C ILE A 146 -0.13 -0.99 -7.17
N PHE A 147 -0.12 -2.11 -7.87
CA PHE A 147 -0.02 -3.44 -7.28
C PHE A 147 1.40 -3.98 -7.35
N THR A 148 1.82 -4.69 -6.29
CA THR A 148 3.15 -5.30 -6.23
C THR A 148 3.09 -6.82 -5.97
N PRO A 149 2.34 -7.61 -6.77
CA PRO A 149 2.15 -9.02 -6.51
C PRO A 149 3.42 -9.85 -6.82
N HIS A 150 3.63 -10.90 -6.05
CA HIS A 150 4.38 -12.07 -6.51
C HIS A 150 3.43 -13.04 -7.25
N THR A 151 3.97 -14.11 -7.88
CA THR A 151 3.18 -15.03 -8.70
C THR A 151 1.95 -15.60 -8.01
N VAL A 152 2.03 -15.93 -6.71
CA VAL A 152 0.89 -16.49 -5.97
C VAL A 152 -0.20 -15.45 -5.72
N GLU A 153 0.16 -14.20 -5.44
CA GLU A 153 -0.78 -13.10 -5.31
C GLU A 153 -1.41 -12.77 -6.65
N MET A 154 -0.61 -12.80 -7.73
CA MET A 154 -1.11 -12.63 -9.10
C MET A 154 -2.11 -13.71 -9.49
N SER A 155 -1.86 -14.98 -9.12
CA SER A 155 -2.79 -16.09 -9.33
C SER A 155 -4.15 -15.86 -8.63
N ARG A 156 -4.14 -15.24 -7.44
CA ARG A 156 -5.39 -14.89 -6.73
C ARG A 156 -6.14 -13.73 -7.39
N LEU A 157 -5.42 -12.73 -7.87
CA LEU A 157 -6.01 -11.59 -8.58
C LEU A 157 -6.67 -11.99 -9.90
N THR A 158 -6.02 -12.89 -10.65
CA THR A 158 -6.44 -13.26 -12.01
C THR A 158 -7.27 -14.54 -12.07
N GLY A 159 -7.18 -15.40 -11.05
CA GLY A 159 -7.73 -16.77 -11.09
C GLY A 159 -6.95 -17.74 -11.98
N LEU A 160 -5.82 -17.32 -12.57
CA LEU A 160 -4.98 -18.16 -13.42
C LEU A 160 -4.06 -19.06 -12.59
N GLU A 161 -3.73 -20.23 -13.15
CA GLU A 161 -2.77 -21.16 -12.56
C GLU A 161 -1.36 -20.56 -12.52
N ARG A 162 -0.59 -20.93 -11.48
CA ARG A 162 0.76 -20.37 -11.25
C ARG A 162 1.72 -20.69 -12.38
N GLU A 163 1.71 -21.92 -12.88
CA GLU A 163 2.52 -22.39 -14.00
C GLU A 163 2.25 -21.54 -15.24
N TYR A 164 0.98 -21.26 -15.53
CA TYR A 164 0.61 -20.40 -16.66
C TYR A 164 1.19 -18.98 -16.51
N ILE A 165 1.08 -18.40 -15.30
CA ILE A 165 1.62 -17.07 -15.02
C ILE A 165 3.14 -17.05 -15.17
N GLU A 166 3.85 -18.07 -14.68
CA GLU A 166 5.33 -18.12 -14.78
C GLU A 166 5.78 -18.21 -16.24
N ASP A 167 5.08 -18.96 -17.09
CA ASP A 167 5.38 -19.10 -18.51
C ASP A 167 4.98 -17.86 -19.33
N ASN A 168 4.00 -17.07 -18.85
CA ASN A 168 3.41 -15.96 -19.59
C ASN A 168 3.45 -14.63 -18.81
N ARG A 169 4.47 -14.41 -17.98
CA ARG A 169 4.56 -13.29 -17.03
C ARG A 169 4.27 -11.92 -17.66
N LEU A 170 4.89 -11.62 -18.80
CA LEU A 170 4.75 -10.32 -19.47
C LEU A 170 3.33 -10.09 -19.98
N VAL A 171 2.75 -11.08 -20.60
CA VAL A 171 1.38 -11.01 -21.16
C VAL A 171 0.38 -10.84 -20.03
N THR A 172 0.45 -11.71 -19.02
CA THR A 172 -0.45 -11.68 -17.87
C THR A 172 -0.38 -10.33 -17.12
N ALA A 173 0.85 -9.81 -16.91
CA ALA A 173 1.03 -8.53 -16.23
C ALA A 173 0.44 -7.37 -17.04
N LYS A 174 0.64 -7.37 -18.35
CA LYS A 174 0.14 -6.33 -19.25
C LYS A 174 -1.39 -6.34 -19.33
N GLU A 175 -1.98 -7.51 -19.60
CA GLU A 175 -3.44 -7.65 -19.69
C GLU A 175 -4.12 -7.20 -18.40
N PHE A 176 -3.64 -7.67 -17.25
CA PHE A 176 -4.21 -7.27 -15.96
C PHE A 176 -4.12 -5.74 -15.73
N ALA A 177 -2.98 -5.13 -16.04
CA ALA A 177 -2.79 -3.69 -15.87
C ALA A 177 -3.71 -2.87 -16.78
N GLU A 178 -3.86 -3.30 -18.05
CA GLU A 178 -4.71 -2.63 -19.04
C GLU A 178 -6.21 -2.79 -18.69
N GLU A 179 -6.64 -3.98 -18.34
CA GLU A 179 -8.05 -4.29 -18.02
C GLU A 179 -8.54 -3.56 -16.76
N ASN A 180 -7.65 -3.38 -15.77
CA ASN A 180 -8.02 -2.77 -14.49
C ASN A 180 -7.58 -1.30 -14.37
N GLY A 181 -6.88 -0.75 -15.37
CA GLY A 181 -6.41 0.64 -15.35
C GLY A 181 -5.36 0.94 -14.26
N VAL A 182 -4.54 -0.05 -13.90
CA VAL A 182 -3.58 0.03 -12.79
C VAL A 182 -2.13 -0.10 -13.25
N THR A 183 -1.20 0.31 -12.41
CA THR A 183 0.22 -0.04 -12.56
C THR A 183 0.49 -1.33 -11.80
N LEU A 184 1.21 -2.27 -12.43
CA LEU A 184 1.55 -3.56 -11.86
C LEU A 184 3.06 -3.75 -11.79
N ILE A 185 3.55 -4.20 -10.65
CA ILE A 185 4.94 -4.63 -10.44
C ILE A 185 4.92 -6.12 -10.09
N LEU A 186 5.00 -6.98 -11.11
CA LEU A 186 5.01 -8.43 -10.92
C LEU A 186 6.39 -8.88 -10.45
N LYS A 187 6.51 -9.11 -9.13
CA LYS A 187 7.76 -9.53 -8.46
C LYS A 187 8.20 -10.92 -8.92
N GLY A 188 9.52 -11.13 -9.04
CA GLY A 188 10.12 -12.43 -9.37
C GLY A 188 11.50 -12.27 -10.00
N HIS A 189 12.06 -13.37 -10.49
CA HIS A 189 13.25 -13.32 -11.36
C HIS A 189 12.86 -12.56 -12.62
N HIS A 190 13.53 -11.45 -12.92
CA HIS A 190 13.08 -10.46 -13.90
C HIS A 190 11.71 -9.86 -13.52
N THR A 191 11.72 -8.94 -12.54
CA THR A 191 10.54 -8.17 -12.17
C THR A 191 10.01 -7.39 -13.38
N ILE A 192 8.71 -7.45 -13.60
CA ILE A 192 8.02 -6.76 -14.69
C ILE A 192 7.26 -5.58 -14.12
N VAL A 193 7.49 -4.39 -14.69
CA VAL A 193 6.72 -3.19 -14.39
C VAL A 193 5.88 -2.85 -15.63
N THR A 194 4.59 -2.76 -15.46
CA THR A 194 3.65 -2.42 -16.53
C THR A 194 2.59 -1.47 -16.01
N GLY A 195 2.15 -0.58 -16.86
CA GLY A 195 1.10 0.39 -16.62
C GLY A 195 0.47 0.79 -17.94
N LEU A 196 -0.26 1.89 -17.97
CA LEU A 196 -0.86 2.43 -19.20
C LEU A 196 0.17 2.74 -20.31
N SER A 197 1.48 2.76 -19.97
CA SER A 197 2.59 2.76 -20.95
C SER A 197 3.66 1.77 -20.44
N LEU A 198 4.12 0.88 -21.31
CA LEU A 198 5.19 -0.09 -21.01
C LEU A 198 6.49 0.64 -20.66
N ILE A 199 6.99 0.42 -19.43
CA ILE A 199 8.37 0.71 -19.05
C ILE A 199 9.01 -0.62 -18.69
N HIS A 200 9.97 -1.07 -19.50
CA HIS A 200 10.84 -2.18 -19.15
C HIS A 200 12.01 -1.63 -18.30
N ILE A 201 12.22 -2.22 -17.14
CA ILE A 201 13.45 -2.07 -16.38
C ILE A 201 14.13 -3.44 -16.31
#